data_1be4176b4bb156227db8c8b7c0b1ac7d
#
_entry.id   1be4176b4bb156227db8c8b7c0b1ac7d
#
_cell.length_a   1.000
_cell.length_b   1.000
_cell.length_c   1.000
_cell.angle_alpha   90.00
_cell.angle_beta   90.00
_cell.angle_gamma   90.00
#
_symmetry.space_group_name_H-M   'P 1'
#
loop_
_entity.id
_entity.type
_entity.pdbx_description
1 polymer ?
#
loop_
_entity_poly.entity_id
_entity_poly.type
_entity_poly.pdbx_seq_one_letter_code
_entity_poly.pdbx_strand_id
1 'polypeptide(L)'
;MQSASRPIWQRILLIIVGASMAAVAIVWFARPAGLFPGGFSGLSLLIQESCQRFLGFRPPYSLFSLTMNFIAAALCFRYIGRHFALLSMLAVVIASVLTDVLPAYSFAEDPLLSSVFGGLVNGMAISLCLRADASAGGTDFISIYLAERRGRDAFNIILCGNMVMLSVAGLVFGWERALYSMIFQFCTTQTLHTLFRRYQHRTLWIVTDRPNEVYAIIRDATHPGATLFQGTGLYKNEPRSMIYTVLSGDDIRRVVRDVRAADPQAFINAQRTDSLTGRFYRRPQD
;
A
#
# COMPACT_ATOMS: atom_id res chain seq x y z
N MET A 1 -8.06 -22.55 -12.16
CA MET A 1 -8.99 -22.19 -11.08
C MET A 1 -8.66 -20.76 -10.68
N GLN A 2 -9.60 -19.84 -10.86
CA GLN A 2 -9.53 -18.42 -10.54
C GLN A 2 -9.04 -18.27 -9.11
N SER A 3 -8.02 -17.43 -8.89
CA SER A 3 -7.81 -16.84 -7.56
C SER A 3 -9.14 -16.22 -7.18
N ALA A 4 -9.87 -16.87 -6.27
CA ALA A 4 -11.21 -16.45 -5.88
C ALA A 4 -11.11 -15.01 -5.40
N SER A 5 -11.63 -14.08 -6.18
CA SER A 5 -11.81 -12.71 -5.73
C SER A 5 -12.61 -12.81 -4.44
N ARG A 6 -12.09 -12.21 -3.37
CA ARG A 6 -12.77 -12.26 -2.07
C ARG A 6 -14.21 -11.80 -2.27
N PRO A 7 -15.19 -12.51 -1.68
CA PRO A 7 -16.58 -12.12 -1.82
C PRO A 7 -16.77 -10.68 -1.33
N ILE A 8 -17.67 -9.95 -1.94
CA ILE A 8 -17.86 -8.50 -1.71
C ILE A 8 -18.05 -8.16 -0.22
N TRP A 9 -18.74 -9.04 0.53
CA TRP A 9 -18.97 -8.83 1.97
C TRP A 9 -17.67 -8.84 2.79
N GLN A 10 -16.67 -9.68 2.41
CA GLN A 10 -15.36 -9.68 3.08
C GLN A 10 -14.57 -8.41 2.75
N ARG A 11 -14.69 -7.88 1.53
CA ARG A 11 -14.08 -6.60 1.15
C ARG A 11 -14.69 -5.46 1.95
N ILE A 12 -16.02 -5.40 2.04
CA ILE A 12 -16.72 -4.38 2.83
C ILE A 12 -16.31 -4.47 4.31
N LEU A 13 -16.25 -5.68 4.89
CA LEU A 13 -15.80 -5.86 6.27
C LEU A 13 -14.38 -5.32 6.50
N LEU A 14 -13.44 -5.66 5.60
CA LEU A 14 -12.07 -5.17 5.68
C LEU A 14 -12.00 -3.65 5.56
N ILE A 15 -12.83 -3.04 4.71
CA ILE A 15 -12.94 -1.59 4.55
C ILE A 15 -13.45 -0.95 5.84
N ILE A 16 -14.52 -1.48 6.43
CA ILE A 16 -15.08 -0.94 7.67
C ILE A 16 -14.03 -0.99 8.78
N VAL A 17 -13.37 -2.13 8.98
CA VAL A 17 -12.33 -2.28 10.00
C VAL A 17 -11.15 -1.34 9.71
N GLY A 18 -10.65 -1.32 8.47
CA GLY A 18 -9.53 -0.47 8.07
C GLY A 18 -9.86 1.02 8.25
N ALA A 19 -11.01 1.47 7.77
CA ALA A 19 -11.44 2.86 7.89
C ALA A 19 -11.65 3.29 9.36
N SER A 20 -12.19 2.40 10.19
CA SER A 20 -12.34 2.64 11.63
C SER A 20 -10.98 2.76 12.32
N MET A 21 -10.01 1.89 11.98
CA MET A 21 -8.65 1.98 12.49
C MET A 21 -7.95 3.26 12.05
N ALA A 22 -8.18 3.73 10.82
CA ALA A 22 -7.64 5.01 10.33
C ALA A 22 -8.20 6.20 11.13
N ALA A 23 -9.50 6.20 11.40
CA ALA A 23 -10.13 7.22 12.25
C ALA A 23 -9.56 7.21 13.68
N VAL A 24 -9.39 6.03 14.27
CA VAL A 24 -8.75 5.86 15.60
C VAL A 24 -7.32 6.38 15.59
N ALA A 25 -6.52 6.07 14.57
CA ALA A 25 -5.15 6.57 14.46
C ALA A 25 -5.11 8.12 14.44
N ILE A 26 -6.08 8.74 13.76
CA ILE A 26 -6.18 10.20 13.71
C ILE A 26 -6.67 10.78 15.05
N VAL A 27 -7.78 10.26 15.59
CA VAL A 27 -8.48 10.89 16.74
C VAL A 27 -7.76 10.63 18.04
N TRP A 28 -7.19 9.44 18.24
CA TRP A 28 -6.61 9.04 19.54
C TRP A 28 -5.08 9.16 19.58
N PHE A 29 -4.41 9.27 18.44
CA PHE A 29 -2.95 9.41 18.40
C PHE A 29 -2.52 10.74 17.74
N ALA A 30 -2.95 10.99 16.50
CA ALA A 30 -2.44 12.15 15.78
C ALA A 30 -2.94 13.49 16.34
N ARG A 31 -4.25 13.64 16.56
CA ARG A 31 -4.84 14.88 17.10
C ARG A 31 -4.32 15.27 18.48
N PRO A 32 -4.29 14.38 19.51
CA PRO A 32 -3.85 14.75 20.83
C PRO A 32 -2.39 15.19 20.86
N ALA A 33 -1.54 14.55 20.07
CA ALA A 33 -0.12 14.88 19.96
C ALA A 33 0.17 16.03 18.96
N GLY A 34 -0.87 16.60 18.32
CA GLY A 34 -0.71 17.69 17.35
C GLY A 34 0.04 17.27 16.07
N LEU A 35 -0.09 16.01 15.66
CA LEU A 35 0.60 15.44 14.52
C LEU A 35 -0.21 15.61 13.23
N PHE A 36 0.49 15.67 12.10
CA PHE A 36 -0.08 15.76 10.78
C PHE A 36 0.29 14.49 9.98
N PRO A 37 -0.61 13.49 9.85
CA PRO A 37 -0.39 12.36 8.96
C PRO A 37 -0.10 12.81 7.53
N GLY A 38 0.59 11.97 6.75
CA GLY A 38 0.84 12.31 5.34
C GLY A 38 -0.41 12.31 4.47
N GLY A 39 -0.30 12.88 3.28
CA GLY A 39 -1.36 12.89 2.28
C GLY A 39 -2.51 13.83 2.58
N PHE A 40 -3.68 13.55 2.00
CA PHE A 40 -4.87 14.40 2.19
C PHE A 40 -5.41 14.40 3.61
N SER A 41 -5.19 13.33 4.36
CA SER A 41 -5.56 13.27 5.78
C SER A 41 -4.79 14.29 6.61
N GLY A 42 -3.48 14.38 6.39
CA GLY A 42 -2.65 15.38 7.06
C GLY A 42 -2.95 16.80 6.60
N LEU A 43 -3.16 16.98 5.30
CA LEU A 43 -3.54 18.30 4.75
C LEU A 43 -4.89 18.76 5.29
N SER A 44 -5.86 17.86 5.45
CA SER A 44 -7.16 18.17 6.05
C SER A 44 -7.04 18.59 7.51
N LEU A 45 -6.21 17.89 8.30
CA LEU A 45 -5.92 18.28 9.68
C LEU A 45 -5.16 19.61 9.75
N LEU A 46 -4.18 19.82 8.89
CA LEU A 46 -3.43 21.07 8.82
C LEU A 46 -4.34 22.26 8.53
N ILE A 47 -5.27 22.12 7.57
CA ILE A 47 -6.26 23.17 7.27
C ILE A 47 -7.20 23.37 8.45
N GLN A 48 -7.72 22.29 9.06
CA GLN A 48 -8.61 22.37 10.22
C GLN A 48 -7.96 23.11 11.40
N GLU A 49 -6.73 22.75 11.77
CA GLU A 49 -5.99 23.40 12.85
C GLU A 49 -5.59 24.84 12.50
N SER A 50 -5.30 25.11 11.21
CA SER A 50 -5.03 26.48 10.76
C SER A 50 -6.30 27.35 10.84
N CYS A 51 -7.48 26.84 10.47
CA CYS A 51 -8.74 27.54 10.65
C CYS A 51 -9.02 27.83 12.12
N GLN A 52 -8.76 26.89 13.01
CA GLN A 52 -8.93 27.08 14.44
C GLN A 52 -7.97 28.17 14.98
N ARG A 53 -6.72 28.17 14.55
CA ARG A 53 -5.69 29.09 15.03
C ARG A 53 -5.90 30.52 14.52
N PHE A 54 -6.25 30.70 13.22
CA PHE A 54 -6.30 32.01 12.60
C PHE A 54 -7.72 32.61 12.51
N LEU A 55 -8.75 31.75 12.41
CA LEU A 55 -10.14 32.18 12.23
C LEU A 55 -11.02 31.93 13.46
N GLY A 56 -10.50 31.22 14.48
CA GLY A 56 -11.20 30.98 15.75
C GLY A 56 -12.36 29.97 15.67
N PHE A 57 -12.55 29.28 14.53
CA PHE A 57 -13.56 28.21 14.41
C PHE A 57 -12.93 26.91 13.91
N ARG A 58 -13.54 25.79 14.29
CA ARG A 58 -13.05 24.44 13.93
C ARG A 58 -14.05 23.76 12.99
N PRO A 59 -13.84 23.84 11.67
CA PRO A 59 -14.69 23.14 10.71
C PRO A 59 -14.53 21.62 10.84
N PRO A 60 -15.53 20.81 10.42
CA PRO A 60 -15.40 19.35 10.48
C PRO A 60 -14.28 18.87 9.57
N TYR A 61 -13.54 17.84 10.04
CA TYR A 61 -12.45 17.21 9.27
C TYR A 61 -12.98 16.61 7.96
N SER A 62 -14.17 16.00 8.02
CA SER A 62 -14.81 15.38 6.87
C SER A 62 -15.01 16.33 5.71
N LEU A 63 -15.25 17.61 5.94
CA LEU A 63 -15.43 18.61 4.89
C LEU A 63 -14.21 18.66 3.96
N PHE A 64 -13.02 18.79 4.52
CA PHE A 64 -11.77 18.88 3.74
C PHE A 64 -11.37 17.53 3.17
N SER A 65 -11.42 16.48 4.00
CA SER A 65 -11.05 15.14 3.60
C SER A 65 -11.92 14.62 2.45
N LEU A 66 -13.24 14.73 2.55
CA LEU A 66 -14.15 14.28 1.49
C LEU A 66 -13.99 15.11 0.22
N THR A 67 -13.88 16.44 0.32
CA THR A 67 -13.72 17.30 -0.85
C THR A 67 -12.46 16.95 -1.64
N MET A 68 -11.31 16.83 -0.97
CA MET A 68 -10.03 16.50 -1.63
C MET A 68 -10.05 15.11 -2.25
N ASN A 69 -10.55 14.11 -1.51
CA ASN A 69 -10.63 12.75 -2.00
C ASN A 69 -11.64 12.60 -3.15
N PHE A 70 -12.77 13.33 -3.09
CA PHE A 70 -13.74 13.32 -4.18
C PHE A 70 -13.15 13.91 -5.47
N ILE A 71 -12.45 15.05 -5.38
CA ILE A 71 -11.76 15.65 -6.52
C ILE A 71 -10.74 14.67 -7.11
N ALA A 72 -9.90 14.06 -6.26
CA ALA A 72 -8.90 13.10 -6.71
C ALA A 72 -9.54 11.85 -7.34
N ALA A 73 -10.59 11.31 -6.73
CA ALA A 73 -11.33 10.16 -7.27
C ALA A 73 -11.97 10.51 -8.62
N ALA A 74 -12.59 11.68 -8.77
CA ALA A 74 -13.22 12.13 -10.02
C ALA A 74 -12.19 12.27 -11.15
N LEU A 75 -11.00 12.85 -10.86
CA LEU A 75 -9.93 13.00 -11.84
C LEU A 75 -9.33 11.64 -12.26
N CYS A 76 -9.25 10.70 -11.33
CA CYS A 76 -8.64 9.40 -11.55
C CYS A 76 -9.64 8.31 -11.97
N PHE A 77 -10.95 8.58 -11.92
CA PHE A 77 -12.03 7.60 -12.13
C PHE A 77 -11.92 6.81 -13.44
N ARG A 78 -11.49 7.48 -14.52
CA ARG A 78 -11.36 6.84 -15.85
C ARG A 78 -10.18 5.87 -15.94
N TYR A 79 -9.22 5.97 -15.01
CA TYR A 79 -7.95 5.24 -15.07
C TYR A 79 -7.85 4.13 -14.02
N ILE A 80 -8.53 4.26 -12.89
CA ILE A 80 -8.35 3.37 -11.72
C ILE A 80 -9.41 2.25 -11.67
N GLY A 81 -10.45 2.32 -12.49
CA GLY A 81 -11.56 1.36 -12.48
C GLY A 81 -12.67 1.72 -11.47
N ARG A 82 -13.92 1.42 -11.87
CA ARG A 82 -15.12 1.84 -11.12
C ARG A 82 -15.23 1.18 -9.75
N HIS A 83 -14.92 -0.11 -9.67
CA HIS A 83 -15.02 -0.86 -8.40
C HIS A 83 -14.03 -0.36 -7.35
N PHE A 84 -12.77 -0.14 -7.73
CA PHE A 84 -11.75 0.39 -6.83
C PHE A 84 -12.12 1.81 -6.34
N ALA A 85 -12.58 2.69 -7.25
CA ALA A 85 -12.97 4.05 -6.89
C ALA A 85 -14.14 4.08 -5.90
N LEU A 86 -15.18 3.26 -6.13
CA LEU A 86 -16.36 3.20 -5.25
C LEU A 86 -16.02 2.64 -3.86
N LEU A 87 -15.25 1.55 -3.79
CA LEU A 87 -14.83 0.95 -2.53
C LEU A 87 -13.91 1.89 -1.74
N SER A 88 -13.04 2.61 -2.44
CA SER A 88 -12.17 3.61 -1.81
C SER A 88 -12.95 4.81 -1.28
N MET A 89 -13.94 5.29 -2.03
CA MET A 89 -14.83 6.36 -1.54
C MET A 89 -15.62 5.92 -0.31
N LEU A 90 -16.08 4.65 -0.26
CA LEU A 90 -16.70 4.08 0.93
C LEU A 90 -15.74 4.14 2.14
N ALA A 91 -14.49 3.72 1.96
CA ALA A 91 -13.47 3.77 3.02
C ALA A 91 -13.25 5.21 3.52
N VAL A 92 -13.11 6.16 2.59
CA VAL A 92 -12.88 7.57 2.91
C VAL A 92 -14.08 8.18 3.65
N VAL A 93 -15.31 7.88 3.23
CA VAL A 93 -16.51 8.38 3.92
C VAL A 93 -16.58 7.84 5.34
N ILE A 94 -16.40 6.53 5.53
CA ILE A 94 -16.43 5.93 6.86
C ILE A 94 -15.33 6.53 7.76
N ALA A 95 -14.08 6.60 7.27
CA ALA A 95 -12.98 7.15 8.04
C ALA A 95 -13.20 8.62 8.40
N SER A 96 -13.67 9.45 7.44
CA SER A 96 -13.88 10.88 7.66
C SER A 96 -15.01 11.15 8.65
N VAL A 97 -16.14 10.46 8.52
CA VAL A 97 -17.27 10.62 9.43
C VAL A 97 -16.89 10.13 10.84
N LEU A 98 -16.26 8.97 10.97
CA LEU A 98 -15.81 8.48 12.26
C LEU A 98 -14.78 9.41 12.91
N THR A 99 -13.92 10.05 12.14
CA THR A 99 -12.94 11.02 12.66
C THR A 99 -13.61 12.25 13.29
N ASP A 100 -14.80 12.63 12.82
CA ASP A 100 -15.55 13.74 13.42
C ASP A 100 -16.46 13.32 14.58
N VAL A 101 -16.95 12.07 14.59
CA VAL A 101 -17.91 11.55 15.59
C VAL A 101 -17.21 10.92 16.81
N LEU A 102 -16.05 10.32 16.61
CA LEU A 102 -15.34 9.64 17.71
C LEU A 102 -14.96 10.64 18.81
N PRO A 103 -15.16 10.25 20.08
CA PRO A 103 -14.76 11.08 21.22
C PRO A 103 -13.24 11.25 21.20
N ALA A 104 -12.79 12.47 21.52
CA ALA A 104 -11.37 12.75 21.69
C ALA A 104 -10.83 11.98 22.90
N TYR A 105 -9.84 11.13 22.66
CA TYR A 105 -9.14 10.37 23.66
C TYR A 105 -7.64 10.40 23.35
N SER A 106 -6.81 10.63 24.37
CA SER A 106 -5.35 10.53 24.23
C SER A 106 -4.92 9.16 24.71
N PHE A 107 -4.43 8.32 23.80
CA PHE A 107 -3.94 6.99 24.16
C PHE A 107 -2.54 7.05 24.79
N ALA A 108 -1.74 8.03 24.40
CA ALA A 108 -0.43 8.29 24.96
C ALA A 108 -0.21 9.82 25.08
N GLU A 109 0.30 10.25 26.22
CA GLU A 109 0.64 11.65 26.45
C GLU A 109 1.93 12.05 25.74
N ASP A 110 2.85 11.09 25.56
CA ASP A 110 4.12 11.30 24.87
C ASP A 110 3.90 11.37 23.34
N PRO A 111 4.28 12.49 22.68
CA PRO A 111 4.18 12.64 21.24
C PRO A 111 4.97 11.60 20.45
N LEU A 112 6.10 11.11 20.98
CA LEU A 112 6.90 10.06 20.32
C LEU A 112 6.14 8.73 20.30
N LEU A 113 5.56 8.33 21.43
CA LEU A 113 4.73 7.11 21.50
C LEU A 113 3.52 7.24 20.56
N SER A 114 2.85 8.38 20.57
CA SER A 114 1.73 8.67 19.65
C SER A 114 2.16 8.61 18.19
N SER A 115 3.37 9.09 17.85
CA SER A 115 3.90 9.01 16.48
C SER A 115 4.14 7.58 16.04
N VAL A 116 4.80 6.78 16.88
CA VAL A 116 5.15 5.40 16.54
C VAL A 116 3.92 4.52 16.47
N PHE A 117 3.13 4.46 17.55
CA PHE A 117 1.95 3.56 17.61
C PHE A 117 0.81 4.03 16.72
N GLY A 118 0.57 5.34 16.63
CA GLY A 118 -0.40 5.90 15.70
C GLY A 118 -0.02 5.60 14.25
N GLY A 119 1.28 5.71 13.90
CA GLY A 119 1.81 5.32 12.60
C GLY A 119 1.63 3.83 12.30
N LEU A 120 1.89 2.94 13.27
CA LEU A 120 1.65 1.50 13.14
C LEU A 120 0.17 1.19 12.87
N VAL A 121 -0.74 1.75 13.67
CA VAL A 121 -2.19 1.56 13.50
C VAL A 121 -2.66 2.09 12.15
N ASN A 122 -2.19 3.27 11.74
CA ASN A 122 -2.53 3.85 10.44
C ASN A 122 -2.01 3.00 9.27
N GLY A 123 -0.79 2.48 9.34
CA GLY A 123 -0.22 1.57 8.35
C GLY A 123 -0.98 0.26 8.22
N MET A 124 -1.44 -0.31 9.35
CA MET A 124 -2.35 -1.47 9.36
C MET A 124 -3.70 -1.13 8.71
N ALA A 125 -4.27 0.01 9.02
CA ALA A 125 -5.54 0.49 8.45
C ALA A 125 -5.47 0.57 6.92
N ILE A 126 -4.44 1.23 6.38
CA ILE A 126 -4.21 1.33 4.94
C ILE A 126 -4.01 -0.05 4.31
N SER A 127 -3.23 -0.94 4.97
CA SER A 127 -3.00 -2.30 4.49
C SER A 127 -4.29 -3.12 4.37
N LEU A 128 -5.23 -2.97 5.32
CA LEU A 128 -6.54 -3.64 5.28
C LEU A 128 -7.40 -3.13 4.11
N CYS A 129 -7.45 -1.81 3.90
CA CYS A 129 -8.18 -1.22 2.77
C CYS A 129 -7.60 -1.72 1.43
N LEU A 130 -6.28 -1.72 1.27
CA LEU A 130 -5.63 -2.20 0.04
C LEU A 130 -5.86 -3.70 -0.20
N ARG A 131 -5.96 -4.52 0.85
CA ARG A 131 -6.33 -5.95 0.74
C ARG A 131 -7.79 -6.16 0.31
N ALA A 132 -8.64 -5.16 0.47
CA ALA A 132 -10.02 -5.13 -0.01
C ALA A 132 -10.18 -4.56 -1.41
N ASP A 133 -9.07 -4.31 -2.13
CA ASP A 133 -9.03 -3.59 -3.40
C ASP A 133 -9.65 -2.18 -3.29
N ALA A 134 -9.34 -1.49 -2.18
CA ALA A 134 -9.72 -0.11 -1.91
C ALA A 134 -8.52 0.67 -1.37
N SER A 135 -8.51 1.98 -1.58
CA SER A 135 -7.57 2.88 -0.90
C SER A 135 -8.20 3.45 0.36
N ALA A 136 -7.40 3.71 1.39
CA ALA A 136 -7.83 4.48 2.55
C ALA A 136 -8.00 5.98 2.23
N GLY A 137 -7.88 6.36 0.97
CA GLY A 137 -7.92 7.74 0.50
C GLY A 137 -6.54 8.39 0.46
N GLY A 138 -6.56 9.71 0.23
CA GLY A 138 -5.34 10.50 0.21
C GLY A 138 -4.63 10.48 -1.14
N THR A 139 -3.32 10.64 -1.08
CA THR A 139 -2.44 10.68 -2.25
C THR A 139 -2.31 9.34 -2.96
N ASP A 140 -2.87 8.25 -2.40
CA ASP A 140 -2.82 6.91 -3.00
C ASP A 140 -3.52 6.86 -4.37
N PHE A 141 -4.63 7.61 -4.55
CA PHE A 141 -5.26 7.76 -5.87
C PHE A 141 -4.30 8.33 -6.90
N ILE A 142 -3.53 9.34 -6.50
CA ILE A 142 -2.53 9.97 -7.36
C ILE A 142 -1.39 9.01 -7.64
N SER A 143 -0.96 8.22 -6.64
CA SER A 143 0.08 7.21 -6.78
C SER A 143 -0.25 6.19 -7.85
N ILE A 144 -1.45 5.62 -7.76
CA ILE A 144 -1.90 4.58 -8.67
C ILE A 144 -2.04 5.15 -10.09
N TYR A 145 -2.63 6.33 -10.23
CA TYR A 145 -2.76 7.02 -11.51
C TYR A 145 -1.40 7.29 -12.18
N LEU A 146 -0.43 7.81 -11.42
CA LEU A 146 0.90 8.10 -11.95
C LEU A 146 1.69 6.82 -12.29
N ALA A 147 1.56 5.78 -11.48
CA ALA A 147 2.18 4.49 -11.73
C ALA A 147 1.67 3.86 -13.02
N GLU A 148 0.36 3.92 -13.29
CA GLU A 148 -0.22 3.37 -14.51
C GLU A 148 0.11 4.17 -15.76
N ARG A 149 0.13 5.50 -15.68
CA ARG A 149 0.31 6.36 -16.86
C ARG A 149 1.77 6.59 -17.24
N ARG A 150 2.68 6.69 -16.29
CA ARG A 150 4.09 7.05 -16.54
C ARG A 150 5.08 5.93 -16.26
N GLY A 151 4.65 4.79 -15.69
CA GLY A 151 5.55 3.69 -15.32
C GLY A 151 6.64 4.10 -14.32
N ARG A 152 6.56 5.29 -13.74
CA ARG A 152 7.52 5.84 -12.79
C ARG A 152 6.96 5.72 -11.38
N ASP A 153 7.84 5.50 -10.43
CA ASP A 153 7.50 5.54 -9.01
C ASP A 153 6.93 6.91 -8.64
N ALA A 154 5.60 6.98 -8.54
CA ALA A 154 4.91 8.16 -8.05
C ALA A 154 5.26 8.47 -6.58
N PHE A 155 5.92 7.52 -5.92
CA PHE A 155 6.31 7.59 -4.52
C PHE A 155 7.16 8.82 -4.21
N ASN A 156 8.13 9.15 -5.07
CA ASN A 156 8.97 10.33 -4.88
C ASN A 156 8.20 11.65 -4.95
N ILE A 157 7.19 11.74 -5.82
CA ILE A 157 6.35 12.94 -5.96
C ILE A 157 5.51 13.13 -4.71
N ILE A 158 4.93 12.05 -4.18
CA ILE A 158 4.12 12.07 -2.97
C ILE A 158 4.99 12.38 -1.75
N LEU A 159 6.18 11.80 -1.68
CA LEU A 159 7.14 12.08 -0.62
C LEU A 159 7.53 13.57 -0.62
N CYS A 160 7.84 14.15 -1.77
CA CYS A 160 8.10 15.58 -1.90
C CYS A 160 6.90 16.44 -1.47
N GLY A 161 5.68 16.08 -1.91
CA GLY A 161 4.45 16.77 -1.50
C GLY A 161 4.23 16.72 0.01
N ASN A 162 4.44 15.57 0.62
CA ASN A 162 4.36 15.40 2.08
C ASN A 162 5.45 16.20 2.80
N MET A 163 6.68 16.25 2.30
CA MET A 163 7.75 17.06 2.87
C MET A 163 7.40 18.55 2.84
N VAL A 164 6.87 19.05 1.72
CA VAL A 164 6.41 20.44 1.63
C VAL A 164 5.30 20.73 2.63
N MET A 165 4.29 19.86 2.72
CA MET A 165 3.19 19.99 3.68
C MET A 165 3.71 20.02 5.13
N LEU A 166 4.61 19.11 5.50
CA LEU A 166 5.18 19.03 6.84
C LEU A 166 6.10 20.22 7.14
N SER A 167 6.79 20.78 6.13
CA SER A 167 7.58 22.01 6.30
C SER A 167 6.68 23.20 6.60
N VAL A 168 5.55 23.33 5.90
CA VAL A 168 4.54 24.35 6.20
C VAL A 168 3.97 24.16 7.62
N ALA A 169 3.66 22.92 7.99
CA ALA A 169 3.22 22.61 9.37
C ALA A 169 4.27 23.01 10.42
N GLY A 170 5.55 22.77 10.14
CA GLY A 170 6.67 23.15 11.00
C GLY A 170 6.81 24.66 11.19
N LEU A 171 6.63 25.42 10.11
CA LEU A 171 6.67 26.89 10.18
C LEU A 171 5.48 27.49 10.95
N VAL A 172 4.29 26.89 10.81
CA VAL A 172 3.06 27.42 11.42
C VAL A 172 2.88 26.93 12.87
N PHE A 173 3.14 25.63 13.12
CA PHE A 173 2.80 24.98 14.39
C PHE A 173 4.02 24.55 15.21
N GLY A 174 5.23 24.76 14.69
CA GLY A 174 6.49 24.40 15.34
C GLY A 174 7.14 23.14 14.77
N TRP A 175 8.47 23.17 14.69
CA TRP A 175 9.27 22.10 14.08
C TRP A 175 9.18 20.77 14.82
N GLU A 176 8.96 20.79 16.12
CA GLU A 176 8.83 19.58 16.94
C GLU A 176 7.65 18.71 16.44
N ARG A 177 6.48 19.34 16.22
CA ARG A 177 5.29 18.64 15.68
C ARG A 177 5.52 18.09 14.27
N ALA A 178 6.25 18.82 13.43
CA ALA A 178 6.60 18.37 12.10
C ALA A 178 7.52 17.14 12.14
N LEU A 179 8.53 17.13 13.01
CA LEU A 179 9.46 16.02 13.19
C LEU A 179 8.75 14.75 13.70
N TYR A 180 7.89 14.88 14.70
CA TYR A 180 7.07 13.75 15.15
C TYR A 180 6.09 13.26 14.07
N SER A 181 5.57 14.16 13.26
CA SER A 181 4.72 13.79 12.10
C SER A 181 5.52 13.01 11.05
N MET A 182 6.79 13.33 10.83
CA MET A 182 7.69 12.54 9.98
C MET A 182 7.91 11.13 10.52
N ILE A 183 8.06 10.97 11.84
CA ILE A 183 8.15 9.65 12.49
C ILE A 183 6.84 8.88 12.29
N PHE A 184 5.69 9.50 12.50
CA PHE A 184 4.38 8.90 12.24
C PHE A 184 4.28 8.40 10.80
N GLN A 185 4.63 9.24 9.82
CA GLN A 185 4.62 8.90 8.40
C GLN A 185 5.57 7.75 8.06
N PHE A 186 6.76 7.76 8.64
CA PHE A 186 7.75 6.68 8.47
C PHE A 186 7.21 5.35 8.99
N CYS A 187 6.68 5.33 10.22
CA CYS A 187 6.08 4.14 10.82
C CYS A 187 4.89 3.63 10.00
N THR A 188 4.02 4.54 9.51
CA THR A 188 2.92 4.19 8.62
C THR A 188 3.42 3.49 7.36
N THR A 189 4.39 4.09 6.68
CA THR A 189 4.94 3.57 5.43
C THR A 189 5.63 2.24 5.62
N GLN A 190 6.44 2.10 6.69
CA GLN A 190 7.17 0.87 6.98
C GLN A 190 6.21 -0.29 7.33
N THR A 191 5.16 0.00 8.09
CA THR A 191 4.11 -0.98 8.42
C THR A 191 3.37 -1.42 7.17
N LEU A 192 3.00 -0.47 6.32
CA LEU A 192 2.36 -0.74 5.05
C LEU A 192 3.22 -1.64 4.16
N HIS A 193 4.50 -1.32 3.99
CA HIS A 193 5.43 -2.11 3.19
C HIS A 193 5.61 -3.54 3.73
N THR A 194 5.57 -3.71 5.05
CA THR A 194 5.72 -5.01 5.68
C THR A 194 4.46 -5.88 5.51
N LEU A 195 3.28 -5.29 5.67
CA LEU A 195 2.01 -6.00 5.65
C LEU A 195 1.42 -6.17 4.25
N PHE A 196 1.69 -5.23 3.33
CA PHE A 196 1.13 -5.21 1.99
C PHE A 196 2.17 -5.56 0.93
N ARG A 197 2.27 -6.87 0.62
CA ARG A 197 3.25 -7.42 -0.32
C ARG A 197 2.76 -7.57 -1.75
N ARG A 198 1.52 -7.21 -2.04
CA ARG A 198 0.84 -7.51 -3.32
C ARG A 198 1.52 -6.91 -4.55
N TYR A 199 2.11 -5.71 -4.43
CA TYR A 199 2.83 -5.05 -5.53
C TYR A 199 4.34 -5.35 -5.55
N GLN A 200 4.84 -6.21 -4.66
CA GLN A 200 6.23 -6.60 -4.69
C GLN A 200 6.41 -7.72 -5.72
N HIS A 201 7.12 -7.38 -6.80
CA HIS A 201 7.59 -8.41 -7.72
C HIS A 201 8.77 -9.16 -7.13
N ARG A 202 8.86 -10.42 -7.46
CA ARG A 202 9.99 -11.25 -7.09
C ARG A 202 10.52 -12.02 -8.29
N THR A 203 11.81 -12.03 -8.43
CA THR A 203 12.53 -12.84 -9.38
C THR A 203 12.73 -14.22 -8.79
N LEU A 204 12.33 -15.26 -9.52
CA LEU A 204 12.62 -16.64 -9.22
C LEU A 204 13.71 -17.18 -10.15
N TRP A 205 14.73 -17.78 -9.56
CA TRP A 205 15.73 -18.58 -10.20
C TRP A 205 15.52 -20.02 -9.75
N ILE A 206 15.11 -20.90 -10.67
CA ILE A 206 14.79 -22.29 -10.37
C ILE A 206 15.74 -23.20 -11.14
N VAL A 207 16.65 -23.88 -10.43
CA VAL A 207 17.51 -24.89 -11.01
C VAL A 207 16.81 -26.23 -10.85
N THR A 208 16.59 -26.95 -11.97
CA THR A 208 15.80 -28.18 -12.02
C THR A 208 16.27 -29.09 -13.13
N ASP A 209 16.06 -30.39 -12.96
CA ASP A 209 16.27 -31.41 -14.00
C ASP A 209 14.99 -31.64 -14.83
N ARG A 210 13.84 -31.03 -14.41
CA ARG A 210 12.52 -31.17 -15.06
C ARG A 210 11.97 -29.83 -15.55
N PRO A 211 12.67 -29.11 -16.44
CA PRO A 211 12.31 -27.73 -16.78
C PRO A 211 10.90 -27.59 -17.40
N ASN A 212 10.47 -28.57 -18.18
CA ASN A 212 9.16 -28.52 -18.83
C ASN A 212 8.00 -28.67 -17.84
N GLU A 213 8.12 -29.56 -16.85
CA GLU A 213 7.14 -29.78 -15.78
C GLU A 213 7.03 -28.52 -14.91
N VAL A 214 8.18 -28.00 -14.50
CA VAL A 214 8.26 -26.78 -13.67
C VAL A 214 7.68 -25.57 -14.41
N TYR A 215 7.98 -25.43 -15.71
CA TYR A 215 7.40 -24.33 -16.51
C TYR A 215 5.89 -24.46 -16.67
N ALA A 216 5.35 -25.68 -16.86
CA ALA A 216 3.90 -25.90 -16.94
C ALA A 216 3.21 -25.42 -15.66
N ILE A 217 3.77 -25.71 -14.47
CA ILE A 217 3.23 -25.25 -13.19
C ILE A 217 3.26 -23.72 -13.11
N ILE A 218 4.36 -23.08 -13.50
CA ILE A 218 4.48 -21.62 -13.51
C ILE A 218 3.46 -20.99 -14.45
N ARG A 219 3.36 -21.50 -15.68
CA ARG A 219 2.44 -21.03 -16.70
C ARG A 219 0.98 -21.13 -16.24
N ASP A 220 0.59 -22.27 -15.69
CA ASP A 220 -0.80 -22.54 -15.29
C ASP A 220 -1.19 -21.74 -14.02
N ALA A 221 -0.21 -21.37 -13.18
CA ALA A 221 -0.45 -20.55 -12.00
C ALA A 221 -0.66 -19.07 -12.34
N THR A 222 0.13 -18.49 -13.25
CA THR A 222 0.28 -17.03 -13.33
C THR A 222 0.41 -16.46 -14.74
N HIS A 223 0.58 -17.30 -15.77
CA HIS A 223 0.83 -16.90 -17.16
C HIS A 223 2.02 -15.93 -17.38
N PRO A 224 3.09 -15.97 -16.59
CA PRO A 224 4.24 -15.13 -16.82
C PRO A 224 5.12 -15.67 -17.93
N GLY A 225 5.88 -14.79 -18.55
CA GLY A 225 7.02 -15.21 -19.37
C GLY A 225 8.09 -15.86 -18.48
N ALA A 226 8.73 -16.90 -18.98
CA ALA A 226 9.91 -17.48 -18.34
C ALA A 226 11.00 -17.71 -19.39
N THR A 227 12.25 -17.63 -18.96
CA THR A 227 13.41 -17.90 -19.82
C THR A 227 14.18 -19.10 -19.26
N LEU A 228 14.44 -20.07 -20.13
CA LEU A 228 15.23 -21.23 -19.80
C LEU A 228 16.69 -20.99 -20.17
N PHE A 229 17.58 -21.17 -19.19
CA PHE A 229 19.03 -21.22 -19.37
C PHE A 229 19.50 -22.65 -19.21
N GLN A 230 20.41 -23.10 -20.08
CA GLN A 230 21.10 -24.38 -19.95
C GLN A 230 22.53 -24.13 -19.52
N GLY A 231 23.04 -24.95 -18.63
CA GLY A 231 24.38 -24.84 -18.10
C GLY A 231 24.88 -26.18 -17.59
N THR A 232 26.08 -26.19 -17.03
CA THR A 232 26.69 -27.38 -16.43
C THR A 232 26.84 -27.18 -14.93
N GLY A 233 26.32 -28.12 -14.14
CA GLY A 233 26.51 -28.15 -12.70
C GLY A 233 27.96 -28.54 -12.36
N LEU A 234 28.71 -27.58 -11.81
CA LEU A 234 30.17 -27.73 -11.63
C LEU A 234 30.58 -28.84 -10.66
N TYR A 235 29.72 -29.17 -9.69
CA TYR A 235 30.05 -30.19 -8.69
C TYR A 235 30.08 -31.62 -9.27
N LYS A 236 29.09 -31.96 -10.12
CA LYS A 236 29.00 -33.30 -10.74
C LYS A 236 29.31 -33.31 -12.23
N ASN A 237 29.56 -32.14 -12.81
CA ASN A 237 29.76 -31.95 -14.24
C ASN A 237 28.60 -32.48 -15.10
N GLU A 238 27.36 -32.31 -14.60
CA GLU A 238 26.12 -32.74 -15.26
C GLU A 238 25.38 -31.55 -15.88
N PRO A 239 24.61 -31.73 -16.99
CA PRO A 239 23.75 -30.70 -17.54
C PRO A 239 22.73 -30.28 -16.49
N ARG A 240 22.50 -28.97 -16.36
CA ARG A 240 21.47 -28.37 -15.49
C ARG A 240 20.67 -27.31 -16.22
N SER A 241 19.40 -27.27 -15.94
CA SER A 241 18.50 -26.25 -16.45
C SER A 241 18.13 -25.23 -15.38
N MET A 242 18.16 -23.96 -15.74
CA MET A 242 17.76 -22.87 -14.86
C MET A 242 16.63 -22.06 -15.50
N ILE A 243 15.51 -21.93 -14.79
CA ILE A 243 14.37 -21.13 -15.22
C ILE A 243 14.42 -19.79 -14.50
N TYR A 244 14.40 -18.72 -15.27
CA TYR A 244 14.25 -17.36 -14.79
C TYR A 244 12.82 -16.89 -15.04
N THR A 245 12.14 -16.40 -14.00
CA THR A 245 10.82 -15.79 -14.13
C THR A 245 10.61 -14.73 -13.05
N VAL A 246 9.70 -13.79 -13.31
CA VAL A 246 9.30 -12.76 -12.34
C VAL A 246 7.82 -12.93 -12.04
N LEU A 247 7.48 -13.01 -10.76
CA LEU A 247 6.13 -13.25 -10.28
C LEU A 247 5.67 -12.14 -9.34
N SER A 248 4.35 -12.03 -9.15
CA SER A 248 3.82 -11.20 -8.07
C SER A 248 4.05 -11.85 -6.70
N GLY A 249 4.18 -11.03 -5.65
CA GLY A 249 4.46 -11.53 -4.30
C GLY A 249 3.45 -12.53 -3.75
N ASP A 250 2.19 -12.46 -4.20
CA ASP A 250 1.12 -13.36 -3.77
C ASP A 250 1.24 -14.76 -4.39
N ASP A 251 1.73 -14.84 -5.63
CA ASP A 251 1.80 -16.09 -6.39
C ASP A 251 2.99 -16.97 -6.00
N ILE A 252 4.05 -16.36 -5.44
CA ILE A 252 5.29 -17.06 -5.12
C ILE A 252 5.11 -18.26 -4.20
N ARG A 253 4.36 -18.08 -3.10
CA ARG A 253 4.21 -19.17 -2.11
C ARG A 253 3.52 -20.39 -2.73
N ARG A 254 2.56 -20.13 -3.63
CA ARG A 254 1.88 -21.19 -4.37
C ARG A 254 2.82 -21.87 -5.34
N VAL A 255 3.48 -21.10 -6.19
CA VAL A 255 4.42 -21.62 -7.20
C VAL A 255 5.55 -22.40 -6.57
N VAL A 256 6.19 -21.87 -5.52
CA VAL A 256 7.28 -22.57 -4.81
C VAL A 256 6.81 -23.89 -4.20
N ARG A 257 5.62 -23.91 -3.60
CA ARG A 257 5.04 -25.14 -3.04
C ARG A 257 4.77 -26.18 -4.15
N ASP A 258 4.15 -25.75 -5.25
CA ASP A 258 3.72 -26.63 -6.33
C ASP A 258 4.95 -27.15 -7.13
N VAL A 259 5.97 -26.32 -7.32
CA VAL A 259 7.25 -26.73 -7.92
C VAL A 259 7.98 -27.73 -7.02
N ARG A 260 8.04 -27.52 -5.70
CA ARG A 260 8.66 -28.47 -4.78
C ARG A 260 7.92 -29.80 -4.68
N ALA A 261 6.61 -29.81 -4.93
CA ALA A 261 5.83 -31.04 -4.99
C ALA A 261 6.14 -31.85 -6.25
N ALA A 262 6.39 -31.19 -7.38
CA ALA A 262 6.73 -31.83 -8.66
C ALA A 262 8.21 -32.23 -8.75
N ASP A 263 9.11 -31.37 -8.24
CA ASP A 263 10.55 -31.63 -8.19
C ASP A 263 11.10 -31.28 -6.79
N PRO A 264 11.16 -32.27 -5.88
CA PRO A 264 11.71 -32.07 -4.54
C PRO A 264 13.18 -31.66 -4.51
N GLN A 265 13.94 -31.94 -5.58
CA GLN A 265 15.36 -31.61 -5.70
C GLN A 265 15.59 -30.24 -6.36
N ALA A 266 14.54 -29.55 -6.80
CA ALA A 266 14.68 -28.23 -7.38
C ALA A 266 15.26 -27.23 -6.37
N PHE A 267 16.29 -26.49 -6.81
CA PHE A 267 16.83 -25.38 -6.04
C PHE A 267 16.13 -24.09 -6.46
N ILE A 268 15.46 -23.44 -5.52
CA ILE A 268 14.66 -22.24 -5.78
C ILE A 268 15.25 -21.07 -5.00
N ASN A 269 15.70 -20.04 -5.71
CA ASN A 269 16.09 -18.76 -5.15
C ASN A 269 15.07 -17.68 -5.53
N ALA A 270 14.49 -17.04 -4.51
CA ALA A 270 13.50 -15.97 -4.67
C ALA A 270 14.11 -14.65 -4.19
N GLN A 271 14.38 -13.74 -5.12
CA GLN A 271 14.92 -12.41 -4.83
C GLN A 271 13.84 -11.32 -4.99
N ARG A 272 13.99 -10.23 -4.24
CA ARG A 272 13.13 -9.04 -4.44
C ARG A 272 13.55 -8.35 -5.74
N THR A 273 12.56 -7.99 -6.55
CA THR A 273 12.77 -7.22 -7.77
C THR A 273 12.45 -5.76 -7.47
N ASP A 274 13.45 -4.90 -7.48
CA ASP A 274 13.28 -3.47 -7.13
C ASP A 274 12.66 -2.67 -8.28
N SER A 275 12.99 -3.01 -9.53
CA SER A 275 12.40 -2.36 -10.70
C SER A 275 12.20 -3.35 -11.84
N LEU A 276 11.15 -3.16 -12.60
CA LEU A 276 10.83 -3.97 -13.78
C LEU A 276 10.46 -3.03 -14.92
N THR A 277 11.21 -3.10 -16.02
CA THR A 277 10.93 -2.32 -17.23
C THR A 277 10.72 -3.28 -18.40
N GLY A 278 9.60 -3.14 -19.13
CA GLY A 278 9.25 -4.01 -20.25
C GLY A 278 7.80 -4.48 -20.22
N ARG A 279 7.44 -5.37 -21.15
CA ARG A 279 6.09 -5.97 -21.19
C ARG A 279 5.98 -7.05 -20.11
N PHE A 280 5.39 -6.69 -18.98
CA PHE A 280 5.01 -7.62 -17.93
C PHE A 280 3.49 -7.83 -18.00
N TYR A 281 3.05 -9.11 -18.05
CA TYR A 281 1.63 -9.41 -18.04
C TYR A 281 1.05 -9.07 -16.67
N ARG A 282 0.26 -8.01 -16.61
CA ARG A 282 -0.58 -7.72 -15.44
C ARG A 282 -1.96 -8.32 -15.71
N ARG A 283 -2.46 -9.09 -14.78
CA ARG A 283 -3.85 -9.55 -14.83
C ARG A 283 -4.76 -8.33 -14.88
N PRO A 284 -5.69 -8.22 -15.85
CA PRO A 284 -6.70 -7.16 -15.83
C PRO A 284 -7.46 -7.22 -14.50
N GLN A 285 -7.69 -6.05 -13.93
CA GLN A 285 -8.56 -5.89 -12.75
C GLN A 285 -9.97 -5.63 -13.29
N ASP A 286 -10.70 -6.68 -13.64
CA ASP A 286 -12.13 -6.61 -13.93
C ASP A 286 -12.94 -6.94 -12.67
#